data_231e4452e32a18d9e0bcc27334fd5200
#
_entry.id   231e4452e32a18d9e0bcc27334fd5200
#
_cell.length_a   1.000
_cell.length_b   1.000
_cell.length_c   1.000
_cell.angle_alpha   90.00
_cell.angle_beta   90.00
_cell.angle_gamma   90.00
#
_symmetry.space_group_name_H-M   'P 1'
#
loop_
_entity.id
_entity.type
_entity.pdbx_description
1 polymer ?
#
loop_
_entity_poly.entity_id
_entity_poly.type
_entity_poly.pdbx_seq_one_letter_code
_entity_poly.pdbx_strand_id
1 'polypeptide(L)'
;VAGGELPYGLAVGAWLLGRTGWAGAPVEGRGVGESLAPDACVAEGRRLAGRAGRVALLVMGDGSACRTLKAPGYLDERAEPFDAEIARALGTADTAALRALDAGLARELKVSGRAPWQVLAGAAEGAAGLSGALLHEDAPYGVGYMVATWS
;
A
#
# COMPACT_ATOMS: atom_id res chain seq x y z
N VAL A 1 -6.50 -1.73 -21.77
CA VAL A 1 -5.80 -0.49 -22.10
C VAL A 1 -4.67 -0.83 -23.04
N ALA A 2 -4.85 -0.50 -24.33
CA ALA A 2 -3.82 -0.69 -25.32
C ALA A 2 -2.69 0.34 -25.11
N GLY A 3 -1.44 -0.12 -24.90
CA GLY A 3 -0.24 0.63 -25.25
C GLY A 3 0.24 1.74 -24.31
N GLY A 4 -0.16 1.78 -23.03
CA GLY A 4 0.40 2.70 -22.03
C GLY A 4 1.40 2.00 -21.10
N GLU A 5 2.42 2.73 -20.63
CA GLU A 5 3.29 2.24 -19.55
C GLU A 5 2.47 1.97 -18.28
N LEU A 6 2.76 0.85 -17.59
CA LEU A 6 2.13 0.56 -16.31
C LEU A 6 2.56 1.63 -15.28
N PRO A 7 1.65 2.06 -14.38
CA PRO A 7 2.05 2.82 -13.21
C PRO A 7 3.18 2.12 -12.45
N TYR A 8 4.10 2.89 -11.87
CA TYR A 8 5.33 2.37 -11.27
C TYR A 8 5.07 1.23 -10.27
N GLY A 9 4.13 1.37 -9.35
CA GLY A 9 3.79 0.32 -8.40
C GLY A 9 3.31 -0.97 -9.06
N LEU A 10 2.48 -0.87 -10.11
CA LEU A 10 2.02 -2.04 -10.86
C LEU A 10 3.15 -2.70 -11.67
N ALA A 11 4.08 -1.91 -12.20
CA ALA A 11 5.26 -2.44 -12.90
C ALA A 11 6.16 -3.25 -11.95
N VAL A 12 6.41 -2.74 -10.74
CA VAL A 12 7.17 -3.47 -9.70
C VAL A 12 6.43 -4.73 -9.26
N GLY A 13 5.12 -4.65 -9.01
CA GLY A 13 4.30 -5.82 -8.66
C GLY A 13 4.32 -6.91 -9.73
N ALA A 14 4.20 -6.53 -11.00
CA ALA A 14 4.28 -7.45 -12.12
C ALA A 14 5.67 -8.11 -12.22
N TRP A 15 6.73 -7.34 -12.00
CA TRP A 15 8.10 -7.86 -11.97
C TRP A 15 8.31 -8.88 -10.83
N LEU A 16 7.81 -8.58 -9.62
CA LEU A 16 7.87 -9.49 -8.48
C LEU A 16 7.16 -10.81 -8.78
N LEU A 17 5.94 -10.76 -9.29
CA LEU A 17 5.17 -11.95 -9.66
C LEU A 17 5.88 -12.77 -10.75
N GLY A 18 6.47 -12.11 -11.75
CA GLY A 18 7.28 -12.76 -12.77
C GLY A 18 8.49 -13.50 -12.19
N ARG A 19 9.14 -12.90 -11.17
CA ARG A 19 10.28 -13.52 -10.47
C ARG A 19 9.90 -14.78 -9.70
N THR A 20 8.70 -14.86 -9.18
CA THR A 20 8.22 -16.05 -8.44
C THR A 20 7.66 -17.14 -9.35
N GLY A 21 7.51 -16.86 -10.65
CA GLY A 21 6.86 -17.80 -11.57
C GLY A 21 5.39 -18.06 -11.22
N TRP A 22 4.71 -17.08 -10.64
CA TRP A 22 3.33 -17.24 -10.20
C TRP A 22 2.41 -17.67 -11.35
N ALA A 23 1.74 -18.78 -11.19
CA ALA A 23 0.77 -19.34 -12.13
C ALA A 23 -0.47 -19.94 -11.43
N GLY A 24 -0.61 -19.71 -10.12
CA GLY A 24 -1.68 -20.33 -9.31
C GLY A 24 -3.07 -19.76 -9.55
N ALA A 25 -3.17 -18.54 -10.08
CA ALA A 25 -4.43 -17.88 -10.41
C ALA A 25 -4.20 -16.77 -11.44
N PRO A 26 -5.24 -16.32 -12.17
CA PRO A 26 -5.17 -15.14 -13.01
C PRO A 26 -4.77 -13.90 -12.21
N VAL A 27 -3.96 -13.02 -12.82
CA VAL A 27 -3.50 -11.76 -12.21
C VAL A 27 -4.11 -10.59 -12.96
N GLU A 28 -4.67 -9.65 -12.21
CA GLU A 28 -5.18 -8.39 -12.73
C GLU A 28 -4.50 -7.22 -12.01
N GLY A 29 -3.97 -6.26 -12.76
CA GLY A 29 -3.44 -5.02 -12.21
C GLY A 29 -4.54 -3.98 -12.01
N ARG A 30 -4.62 -3.39 -10.82
CA ARG A 30 -5.60 -2.35 -10.48
C ARG A 30 -4.89 -1.08 -10.01
N GLY A 31 -4.85 -0.08 -10.85
CA GLY A 31 -4.31 1.24 -10.48
C GLY A 31 -5.30 2.01 -9.60
N VAL A 32 -4.78 2.65 -8.56
CA VAL A 32 -5.53 3.53 -7.65
C VAL A 32 -4.85 4.89 -7.64
N GLY A 33 -5.61 5.93 -7.96
CA GLY A 33 -5.08 7.29 -7.97
C GLY A 33 -4.68 7.78 -6.58
N GLU A 34 -3.52 8.42 -6.45
CA GLU A 34 -3.03 8.95 -5.17
C GLU A 34 -3.97 10.00 -4.57
N SER A 35 -4.75 10.70 -5.39
CA SER A 35 -5.73 11.70 -4.95
C SER A 35 -7.11 11.12 -4.63
N LEU A 36 -7.34 9.81 -4.82
CA LEU A 36 -8.63 9.20 -4.53
C LEU A 36 -8.98 9.37 -3.05
N ALA A 37 -10.21 9.81 -2.78
CA ALA A 37 -10.68 10.04 -1.42
C ALA A 37 -10.64 8.76 -0.57
N PRO A 38 -10.35 8.84 0.75
CA PRO A 38 -10.25 7.67 1.62
C PRO A 38 -11.46 6.73 1.54
N ASP A 39 -12.67 7.26 1.60
CA ASP A 39 -13.89 6.44 1.54
C ASP A 39 -14.05 5.72 0.19
N ALA A 40 -13.62 6.35 -0.90
CA ALA A 40 -13.62 5.72 -2.22
C ALA A 40 -12.56 4.59 -2.32
N CYS A 41 -11.40 4.76 -1.69
CA CYS A 41 -10.40 3.70 -1.57
C CYS A 41 -10.95 2.49 -0.82
N VAL A 42 -11.58 2.72 0.32
CA VAL A 42 -12.20 1.66 1.14
C VAL A 42 -13.31 0.95 0.36
N ALA A 43 -14.18 1.70 -0.33
CA ALA A 43 -15.23 1.12 -1.17
C ALA A 43 -14.66 0.25 -2.30
N GLU A 44 -13.58 0.67 -2.94
CA GLU A 44 -12.89 -0.14 -3.96
C GLU A 44 -12.32 -1.43 -3.36
N GLY A 45 -11.76 -1.37 -2.15
CA GLY A 45 -11.29 -2.57 -1.44
C GLY A 45 -12.39 -3.59 -1.21
N ARG A 46 -13.53 -3.15 -0.71
CA ARG A 46 -14.73 -4.03 -0.53
C ARG A 46 -15.17 -4.66 -1.84
N ARG A 47 -15.18 -3.86 -2.91
CA ARG A 47 -15.55 -4.34 -4.26
C ARG A 47 -14.59 -5.42 -4.74
N LEU A 48 -13.28 -5.23 -4.55
CA LEU A 48 -12.26 -6.20 -4.95
C LEU A 48 -12.38 -7.51 -4.15
N ALA A 49 -12.57 -7.43 -2.83
CA ALA A 49 -12.75 -8.60 -1.98
C ALA A 49 -14.00 -9.43 -2.36
N GLY A 50 -15.04 -8.77 -2.85
CA GLY A 50 -16.28 -9.42 -3.28
C GLY A 50 -16.24 -10.10 -4.66
N ARG A 51 -15.14 -10.03 -5.41
CA ARG A 51 -15.05 -10.53 -6.79
C ARG A 51 -15.00 -12.07 -6.89
N ALA A 52 -14.53 -12.74 -5.86
CA ALA A 52 -14.40 -14.19 -5.82
C ALA A 52 -14.47 -14.69 -4.38
N GLY A 53 -14.67 -15.98 -4.20
CA GLY A 53 -14.68 -16.62 -2.88
C GLY A 53 -13.32 -16.57 -2.17
N ARG A 54 -12.23 -16.46 -2.94
CA ARG A 54 -10.86 -16.23 -2.45
C ARG A 54 -10.18 -15.19 -3.32
N VAL A 55 -9.67 -14.14 -2.69
CA VAL A 55 -8.95 -13.06 -3.36
C VAL A 55 -7.62 -12.87 -2.61
N ALA A 56 -6.52 -12.84 -3.36
CA ALA A 56 -5.22 -12.41 -2.86
C ALA A 56 -4.91 -11.01 -3.42
N LEU A 57 -4.42 -10.13 -2.59
CA LEU A 57 -4.00 -8.78 -2.99
C LEU A 57 -2.49 -8.63 -2.79
N LEU A 58 -1.77 -8.30 -3.87
CA LEU A 58 -0.42 -7.76 -3.79
C LEU A 58 -0.55 -6.23 -3.83
N VAL A 59 -0.40 -5.60 -2.67
CA VAL A 59 -0.59 -4.15 -2.51
C VAL A 59 0.75 -3.45 -2.65
N MET A 60 0.84 -2.55 -3.60
CA MET A 60 2.07 -1.82 -3.94
C MET A 60 1.95 -0.35 -3.57
N GLY A 61 2.93 0.17 -2.82
CA GLY A 61 3.00 1.57 -2.44
C GLY A 61 4.10 1.81 -1.42
N ASP A 62 4.80 2.93 -1.56
CA ASP A 62 5.88 3.32 -0.67
C ASP A 62 5.40 4.23 0.45
N GLY A 63 6.15 4.29 1.54
CA GLY A 63 6.00 5.26 2.62
C GLY A 63 6.38 6.67 2.20
N SER A 64 6.69 7.52 3.16
CA SER A 64 7.09 8.90 2.89
C SER A 64 8.37 8.97 2.05
N ALA A 65 8.51 10.03 1.27
CA ALA A 65 9.73 10.32 0.52
C ALA A 65 10.50 11.51 1.15
N CYS A 66 10.43 11.67 2.46
CA CYS A 66 10.90 12.84 3.20
C CYS A 66 11.72 12.47 4.46
N ARG A 67 12.38 11.29 4.47
CA ARG A 67 13.10 10.77 5.67
C ARG A 67 14.51 11.36 5.86
N THR A 68 15.10 11.97 4.85
CA THR A 68 16.46 12.52 4.90
C THR A 68 16.58 13.83 4.10
N LEU A 69 17.67 14.57 4.34
CA LEU A 69 17.99 15.79 3.57
C LEU A 69 18.17 15.52 2.07
N LYS A 70 18.55 14.29 1.69
CA LYS A 70 18.76 13.87 0.30
C LYS A 70 17.56 13.11 -0.29
N ALA A 71 16.48 12.98 0.49
CA ALA A 71 15.28 12.34 0.00
C ALA A 71 14.62 13.11 -1.14
N PRO A 72 13.87 12.47 -2.04
CA PRO A 72 13.18 13.15 -3.15
C PRO A 72 12.27 14.30 -2.70
N GLY A 73 11.65 14.18 -1.54
CA GLY A 73 10.79 15.20 -0.94
C GLY A 73 11.50 16.13 0.05
N TYR A 74 12.82 15.97 0.21
CA TYR A 74 13.61 16.64 1.25
C TYR A 74 13.21 16.15 2.66
N LEU A 75 13.90 16.65 3.70
CA LEU A 75 13.60 16.24 5.09
C LEU A 75 12.32 16.91 5.60
N ASP A 76 11.42 16.12 6.13
CA ASP A 76 10.27 16.55 6.92
C ASP A 76 10.20 15.71 8.21
N GLU A 77 10.27 16.36 9.37
CA GLU A 77 10.31 15.68 10.67
C GLU A 77 9.04 14.85 10.95
N ARG A 78 7.93 15.13 10.26
CA ARG A 78 6.69 14.36 10.36
C ARG A 78 6.74 13.02 9.64
N ALA A 79 7.71 12.83 8.74
CA ALA A 79 7.81 11.64 7.88
C ALA A 79 8.09 10.37 8.69
N GLU A 80 9.02 10.42 9.63
CA GLU A 80 9.39 9.26 10.43
C GLU A 80 8.24 8.74 11.32
N PRO A 81 7.56 9.57 12.13
CA PRO A 81 6.43 9.09 12.92
C PRO A 81 5.24 8.65 12.05
N PHE A 82 5.04 9.26 10.88
CA PHE A 82 4.01 8.83 9.94
C PHE A 82 4.29 7.43 9.40
N ASP A 83 5.52 7.17 8.94
CA ASP A 83 5.93 5.85 8.44
C ASP A 83 5.91 4.78 9.55
N ALA A 84 6.31 5.14 10.77
CA ALA A 84 6.29 4.23 11.92
C ALA A 84 4.86 3.76 12.25
N GLU A 85 3.87 4.64 12.17
CA GLU A 85 2.46 4.26 12.37
C GLU A 85 1.95 3.35 11.24
N ILE A 86 2.35 3.60 10.00
CA ILE A 86 2.03 2.70 8.88
C ILE A 86 2.65 1.32 9.10
N ALA A 87 3.93 1.26 9.46
CA ALA A 87 4.63 0.00 9.72
C ALA A 87 3.95 -0.79 10.86
N ARG A 88 3.55 -0.11 11.95
CA ARG A 88 2.78 -0.70 13.02
C ARG A 88 1.44 -1.25 12.52
N ALA A 89 0.69 -0.44 11.79
CA ALA A 89 -0.64 -0.81 11.29
C ALA A 89 -0.57 -2.00 10.31
N LEU A 90 0.40 -2.01 9.41
CA LEU A 90 0.65 -3.13 8.49
C LEU A 90 1.09 -4.39 9.26
N GLY A 91 1.96 -4.23 10.26
CA GLY A 91 2.46 -5.36 11.06
C GLY A 91 1.41 -5.99 11.98
N THR A 92 0.31 -5.31 12.26
CA THR A 92 -0.76 -5.79 13.16
C THR A 92 -2.11 -5.96 12.48
N ALA A 93 -2.18 -5.80 11.17
CA ALA A 93 -3.42 -5.79 10.38
C ALA A 93 -4.47 -4.79 10.92
N ASP A 94 -4.01 -3.62 11.38
CA ASP A 94 -4.87 -2.58 11.93
C ASP A 94 -5.56 -1.80 10.80
N THR A 95 -6.68 -2.33 10.34
CA THR A 95 -7.48 -1.71 9.26
C THR A 95 -8.02 -0.34 9.65
N ALA A 96 -8.33 -0.12 10.93
CA ALA A 96 -8.85 1.17 11.40
C ALA A 96 -7.79 2.27 11.29
N ALA A 97 -6.54 1.99 11.67
CA ALA A 97 -5.42 2.92 11.53
C ALA A 97 -5.15 3.25 10.05
N LEU A 98 -5.15 2.26 9.16
CA LEU A 98 -4.95 2.52 7.73
C LEU A 98 -6.09 3.36 7.11
N ARG A 99 -7.32 3.13 7.52
CA ARG A 99 -8.46 3.96 7.08
C ARG A 99 -8.37 5.40 7.56
N ALA A 100 -7.81 5.60 8.74
CA ALA A 100 -7.66 6.90 9.37
C ALA A 100 -6.46 7.71 8.87
N LEU A 101 -5.64 7.18 7.97
CA LEU A 101 -4.49 7.90 7.40
C LEU A 101 -4.93 9.23 6.79
N ASP A 102 -4.29 10.32 7.21
CA ASP A 102 -4.55 11.66 6.71
C ASP A 102 -4.05 11.80 5.26
N ALA A 103 -5.00 12.00 4.34
CA ALA A 103 -4.69 12.12 2.92
C ALA A 103 -3.94 13.41 2.57
N GLY A 104 -4.15 14.49 3.34
CA GLY A 104 -3.45 15.75 3.18
C GLY A 104 -1.98 15.61 3.59
N LEU A 105 -1.74 15.10 4.77
CA LEU A 105 -0.38 14.86 5.28
C LEU A 105 0.37 13.83 4.42
N ALA A 106 -0.29 12.76 4.00
CA ALA A 106 0.31 11.77 3.09
C ALA A 106 0.78 12.41 1.77
N ARG A 107 0.01 13.35 1.22
CA ARG A 107 0.39 14.10 0.02
C ARG A 107 1.60 14.99 0.27
N GLU A 108 1.62 15.74 1.38
CA GLU A 108 2.75 16.60 1.75
C GLU A 108 4.05 15.78 1.91
N LEU A 109 3.95 14.60 2.54
CA LEU A 109 5.06 13.69 2.76
C LEU A 109 5.39 12.78 1.56
N LYS A 110 4.66 12.93 0.44
CA LYS A 110 4.84 12.14 -0.80
C LYS A 110 4.70 10.63 -0.57
N VAL A 111 3.71 10.24 0.20
CA VAL A 111 3.39 8.83 0.50
C VAL A 111 2.54 8.24 -0.63
N SER A 112 3.14 7.46 -1.51
CA SER A 112 2.40 6.84 -2.62
C SER A 112 1.52 5.67 -2.17
N GLY A 113 1.79 5.08 -1.03
CA GLY A 113 1.08 3.91 -0.50
C GLY A 113 -0.24 4.21 0.19
N ARG A 114 -0.57 5.46 0.51
CA ARG A 114 -1.78 5.80 1.26
C ARG A 114 -3.06 5.23 0.63
N ALA A 115 -3.30 5.50 -0.65
CA ALA A 115 -4.50 5.02 -1.33
C ALA A 115 -4.56 3.48 -1.45
N PRO A 116 -3.51 2.79 -1.91
CA PRO A 116 -3.46 1.31 -1.91
C PRO A 116 -3.70 0.69 -0.53
N TRP A 117 -3.15 1.25 0.55
CA TRP A 117 -3.37 0.71 1.91
C TRP A 117 -4.80 0.93 2.41
N GLN A 118 -5.46 2.00 2.02
CA GLN A 118 -6.89 2.20 2.31
C GLN A 118 -7.78 1.25 1.50
N VAL A 119 -7.37 0.88 0.29
CA VAL A 119 -8.01 -0.21 -0.48
C VAL A 119 -7.83 -1.54 0.25
N LEU A 120 -6.62 -1.85 0.72
CA LEU A 120 -6.36 -3.04 1.52
C LEU A 120 -7.25 -3.09 2.76
N ALA A 121 -7.34 -1.97 3.49
CA ALA A 121 -8.18 -1.88 4.69
C ALA A 121 -9.66 -2.16 4.38
N GLY A 122 -10.18 -1.66 3.25
CA GLY A 122 -11.53 -1.95 2.80
C GLY A 122 -11.74 -3.41 2.40
N ALA A 123 -10.75 -4.03 1.76
CA ALA A 123 -10.81 -5.43 1.38
C ALA A 123 -10.80 -6.37 2.59
N ALA A 124 -10.12 -5.98 3.65
CA ALA A 124 -9.97 -6.77 4.87
C ALA A 124 -11.15 -6.67 5.85
N GLU A 125 -12.08 -5.72 5.68
CA GLU A 125 -13.19 -5.49 6.64
C GLU A 125 -14.04 -6.72 6.91
N GLY A 126 -14.27 -7.57 5.92
CA GLY A 126 -15.09 -8.78 6.04
C GLY A 126 -14.31 -10.04 6.47
N ALA A 127 -12.99 -9.93 6.61
CA ALA A 127 -12.14 -11.07 6.91
C ALA A 127 -11.92 -11.20 8.43
N ALA A 128 -12.55 -12.16 9.05
CA ALA A 128 -12.36 -12.47 10.46
C ALA A 128 -11.00 -13.15 10.68
N GLY A 129 -10.28 -12.74 11.73
CA GLY A 129 -9.08 -13.43 12.19
C GLY A 129 -7.80 -13.15 11.39
N LEU A 130 -7.79 -12.10 10.55
CA LEU A 130 -6.56 -11.67 9.91
C LEU A 130 -5.51 -11.23 10.95
N SER A 131 -4.31 -11.75 10.80
CA SER A 131 -3.13 -11.31 11.53
C SER A 131 -2.10 -10.72 10.58
N GLY A 132 -1.41 -9.67 11.03
CA GLY A 132 -0.35 -9.02 10.28
C GLY A 132 1.03 -9.41 10.80
N ALA A 133 2.01 -9.41 9.91
CA ALA A 133 3.42 -9.51 10.27
C ALA A 133 4.22 -8.52 9.42
N LEU A 134 4.99 -7.66 10.08
CA LEU A 134 5.96 -6.79 9.42
C LEU A 134 7.23 -7.60 9.15
N LEU A 135 7.60 -7.74 7.89
CA LEU A 135 8.76 -8.53 7.46
C LEU A 135 10.01 -7.68 7.22
N HIS A 136 9.81 -6.43 6.83
CA HIS A 136 10.90 -5.49 6.55
C HIS A 136 10.44 -4.06 6.70
N GLU A 137 11.33 -3.21 7.19
CA GLU A 137 11.17 -1.75 7.25
C GLU A 137 12.54 -1.10 7.09
N ASP A 138 12.68 -0.18 6.14
CA ASP A 138 13.90 0.60 5.94
C ASP A 138 13.62 1.87 5.12
N ALA A 139 14.55 2.82 5.14
CA ALA A 139 14.49 4.04 4.34
C ALA A 139 15.87 4.41 3.75
N PRO A 140 16.51 3.53 2.96
CA PRO A 140 17.91 3.68 2.55
C PRO A 140 18.16 4.90 1.66
N TYR A 141 17.14 5.39 0.95
CA TYR A 141 17.20 6.56 0.07
C TYR A 141 16.33 7.72 0.55
N GLY A 142 15.96 7.70 1.84
CA GLY A 142 15.02 8.67 2.39
C GLY A 142 13.55 8.42 2.02
N VAL A 143 13.26 7.28 1.41
CA VAL A 143 11.91 6.79 1.11
C VAL A 143 11.62 5.60 2.00
N GLY A 144 10.49 5.62 2.71
CA GLY A 144 10.08 4.51 3.58
C GLY A 144 9.61 3.31 2.76
N TYR A 145 10.24 2.16 2.98
CA TYR A 145 9.85 0.88 2.39
C TYR A 145 9.43 -0.09 3.49
N MET A 146 8.28 -0.71 3.32
CA MET A 146 7.76 -1.71 4.24
C MET A 146 7.33 -2.95 3.47
N VAL A 147 7.56 -4.12 4.05
CA VAL A 147 7.01 -5.38 3.57
C VAL A 147 6.25 -6.03 4.71
N ALA A 148 5.00 -6.36 4.49
CA ALA A 148 4.15 -7.03 5.46
C ALA A 148 3.30 -8.10 4.79
N THR A 149 2.86 -9.06 5.57
CA THR A 149 1.89 -10.10 5.14
C THR A 149 0.71 -10.14 6.09
N TRP A 150 -0.45 -10.38 5.53
CA TRP A 150 -1.70 -10.60 6.27
C TRP A 150 -2.29 -11.96 5.89
N SER A 151 -2.63 -12.74 6.88
CA SER A 151 -3.23 -14.08 6.69
C SER A 151 -4.15 -14.46 7.86
#